data_586a6e3b9cafcbde0cbafd42ebd2a5e6
#
_entry.id   586a6e3b9cafcbde0cbafd42ebd2a5e6
#
_cell.length_a   1.000
_cell.length_b   1.000
_cell.length_c   1.000
_cell.angle_alpha   90.00
_cell.angle_beta   90.00
_cell.angle_gamma   90.00
#
_symmetry.space_group_name_H-M   'P 1'
#
loop_
_entity.id
_entity.type
_entity.pdbx_description
1 polymer ?
#
loop_
_entity_poly.entity_id
_entity_poly.type
_entity_poly.pdbx_seq_one_letter_code
_entity_poly.pdbx_strand_id
1 'polypeptide(L)'
;MNHQEDEPLVSFIITYYNLSVQMLCECIDSILRLSLRSFEREIIVIDDGSDMSPINDLMKYGDDIIYVRQKNKGLSMARNKGIDVATGTYIQFVDADDQLIQAPYEQCLDIIRYKKGSDMVLFDFSESPQSKAISEVVEPLSGSEYMRNNNIHGTACGYIFRRAILGNLRFSADIYHEDEEFTPLLLLRAEEVYPTHAKAYYYNKREQSITSSKTPYDTEKRINDREGVLFRLHEQCDKLPHQDKTALERRIAQLTMDYIYHIIIETHSNDILNQRLERLYNKGLFPLPDGGYSKKYTWFRRMTNNRVGRILLLHSLPLLKKER
;
A
#
# COMPACT_ATOMS: atom_id res chain seq x y z
N MET A 1 23.64 9.68 29.66
CA MET A 1 23.10 10.60 28.66
C MET A 1 22.31 9.73 27.68
N ASN A 2 20.99 9.86 27.67
CA ASN A 2 20.14 9.03 26.80
C ASN A 2 20.24 9.54 25.36
N HIS A 3 20.78 8.73 24.46
CA HIS A 3 20.85 8.99 23.00
C HIS A 3 19.48 8.95 22.28
N GLN A 4 18.37 9.11 22.99
CA GLN A 4 17.00 9.09 22.44
C GLN A 4 16.47 10.48 22.02
N GLU A 5 17.23 11.56 22.22
CA GLU A 5 16.76 12.93 21.89
C GLU A 5 17.14 13.40 20.47
N ASP A 6 17.91 12.61 19.71
CA ASP A 6 18.45 13.02 18.39
C ASP A 6 17.79 12.31 17.17
N GLU A 7 16.89 11.35 17.36
CA GLU A 7 16.22 10.68 16.23
C GLU A 7 14.89 11.39 15.89
N PRO A 8 14.62 11.70 14.59
CA PRO A 8 13.33 12.23 14.18
C PRO A 8 12.18 11.30 14.58
N LEU A 9 11.03 11.90 14.91
CA LEU A 9 9.83 11.09 15.21
C LEU A 9 9.35 10.36 13.95
N VAL A 10 9.29 11.08 12.80
CA VAL A 10 8.80 10.51 11.54
C VAL A 10 9.75 10.82 10.38
N SER A 11 10.15 9.78 9.64
CA SER A 11 10.74 9.91 8.31
C SER A 11 9.64 9.80 7.25
N PHE A 12 9.41 10.89 6.52
CA PHE A 12 8.52 10.93 5.36
C PHE A 12 9.33 10.59 4.11
N ILE A 13 9.01 9.47 3.46
CA ILE A 13 9.70 9.00 2.25
C ILE A 13 8.83 9.33 1.05
N ILE A 14 9.28 10.27 0.22
CA ILE A 14 8.61 10.71 -1.00
C ILE A 14 9.33 10.10 -2.20
N THR A 15 8.64 9.31 -3.01
CA THR A 15 9.18 8.76 -4.26
C THR A 15 8.76 9.63 -5.44
N TYR A 16 9.75 10.04 -6.25
CA TYR A 16 9.55 10.97 -7.37
C TYR A 16 10.16 10.40 -8.66
N TYR A 17 9.39 10.44 -9.75
CA TYR A 17 9.89 10.11 -11.08
C TYR A 17 9.06 10.81 -12.16
N ASN A 18 9.66 11.70 -12.93
CA ASN A 18 9.06 12.41 -14.08
C ASN A 18 7.66 13.03 -13.82
N LEU A 19 7.43 13.50 -12.58
CA LEU A 19 6.21 14.21 -12.21
C LEU A 19 6.39 15.73 -12.33
N SER A 20 5.28 16.47 -12.25
CA SER A 20 5.34 17.92 -12.10
C SER A 20 6.05 18.28 -10.79
N VAL A 21 7.06 19.15 -10.88
CA VAL A 21 7.76 19.68 -9.69
C VAL A 21 6.81 20.42 -8.77
N GLN A 22 5.78 21.06 -9.31
CA GLN A 22 4.75 21.71 -8.50
C GLN A 22 4.04 20.71 -7.58
N MET A 23 3.67 19.52 -8.07
CA MET A 23 3.05 18.47 -7.25
C MET A 23 3.98 18.03 -6.13
N LEU A 24 5.25 17.79 -6.45
CA LEU A 24 6.26 17.47 -5.44
C LEU A 24 6.37 18.56 -4.36
N CYS A 25 6.38 19.84 -4.76
CA CYS A 25 6.38 20.95 -3.81
C CYS A 25 5.12 20.97 -2.94
N GLU A 26 3.94 20.76 -3.51
CA GLU A 26 2.67 20.69 -2.77
C GLU A 26 2.65 19.53 -1.77
N CYS A 27 3.22 18.38 -2.16
CA CYS A 27 3.43 17.23 -1.28
C CYS A 27 4.31 17.61 -0.08
N ILE A 28 5.50 18.18 -0.32
CA ILE A 28 6.44 18.61 0.72
C ILE A 28 5.78 19.68 1.62
N ASP A 29 5.13 20.67 1.04
CA ASP A 29 4.45 21.73 1.79
C ASP A 29 3.33 21.16 2.69
N SER A 30 2.67 20.06 2.28
CA SER A 30 1.67 19.38 3.10
C SER A 30 2.28 18.78 4.37
N ILE A 31 3.50 18.27 4.30
CA ILE A 31 4.25 17.72 5.44
C ILE A 31 4.78 18.85 6.33
N LEU A 32 5.28 19.94 5.72
CA LEU A 32 5.80 21.09 6.45
C LEU A 32 4.73 21.83 7.27
N ARG A 33 3.45 21.72 6.89
CA ARG A 33 2.31 22.29 7.64
C ARG A 33 1.95 21.50 8.90
N LEU A 34 2.47 20.27 9.08
CA LEU A 34 2.21 19.47 10.27
C LEU A 34 2.88 20.06 11.52
N SER A 35 2.31 19.77 12.70
CA SER A 35 2.80 20.27 14.00
C SER A 35 4.09 19.58 14.48
N LEU A 36 4.94 19.15 13.55
CA LEU A 36 6.25 18.55 13.81
C LEU A 36 7.33 19.65 13.75
N ARG A 37 8.15 19.73 14.78
CA ARG A 37 9.34 20.59 14.77
C ARG A 37 10.35 20.07 13.75
N SER A 38 11.28 20.90 13.30
CA SER A 38 12.28 20.51 12.30
C SER A 38 13.09 19.26 12.69
N PHE A 39 13.40 19.10 13.98
CA PHE A 39 14.11 17.92 14.49
C PHE A 39 13.22 16.69 14.72
N GLU A 40 11.88 16.84 14.72
CA GLU A 40 10.92 15.73 14.85
C GLU A 40 10.55 15.10 13.50
N ARG A 41 10.91 15.74 12.39
CA ARG A 41 10.61 15.25 11.04
C ARG A 41 11.87 15.14 10.19
N GLU A 42 11.87 14.16 9.32
CA GLU A 42 12.85 13.94 8.26
C GLU A 42 12.07 13.77 6.96
N ILE A 43 12.31 14.59 5.96
CA ILE A 43 11.65 14.54 4.66
C ILE A 43 12.66 14.06 3.63
N ILE A 44 12.49 12.84 3.13
CA ILE A 44 13.42 12.17 2.21
C ILE A 44 12.78 12.10 0.83
N VAL A 45 13.31 12.83 -0.13
CA VAL A 45 12.89 12.79 -1.53
C VAL A 45 13.82 11.88 -2.31
N ILE A 46 13.27 10.78 -2.83
CA ILE A 46 13.98 9.83 -3.70
C ILE A 46 13.59 10.08 -5.14
N ASP A 47 14.48 10.71 -5.91
CA ASP A 47 14.35 10.85 -7.36
C ASP A 47 14.87 9.60 -8.05
N ASP A 48 13.96 8.80 -8.61
CA ASP A 48 14.27 7.54 -9.28
C ASP A 48 14.73 7.77 -10.75
N GLY A 49 15.62 8.74 -10.94
CA GLY A 49 16.28 8.99 -12.21
C GLY A 49 15.42 9.74 -13.21
N SER A 50 14.69 10.76 -12.76
CA SER A 50 13.90 11.63 -13.65
C SER A 50 14.76 12.26 -14.75
N ASP A 51 14.18 12.46 -15.93
CA ASP A 51 14.85 13.09 -17.08
C ASP A 51 15.35 14.49 -16.69
N MET A 52 14.53 15.26 -16.01
CA MET A 52 14.89 16.55 -15.42
C MET A 52 14.87 16.44 -13.88
N SER A 53 16.04 16.77 -13.28
CA SER A 53 16.14 16.76 -11.83
C SER A 53 15.37 17.94 -11.22
N PRO A 54 14.55 17.73 -10.17
CA PRO A 54 13.84 18.79 -9.48
C PRO A 54 14.73 19.58 -8.50
N ILE A 55 16.02 19.28 -8.42
CA ILE A 55 16.92 19.81 -7.36
C ILE A 55 16.91 21.33 -7.25
N ASN A 56 16.90 22.04 -8.39
CA ASN A 56 16.91 23.51 -8.37
C ASN A 56 15.64 24.11 -7.72
N ASP A 57 14.50 23.49 -7.95
CA ASP A 57 13.22 23.91 -7.36
C ASP A 57 13.12 23.53 -5.88
N LEU A 58 13.83 22.47 -5.49
CA LEU A 58 13.89 21.99 -4.11
C LEU A 58 14.86 22.80 -3.23
N MET A 59 15.76 23.59 -3.81
CA MET A 59 16.71 24.45 -3.04
C MET A 59 16.01 25.39 -2.06
N LYS A 60 14.77 25.80 -2.33
CA LYS A 60 13.97 26.66 -1.43
C LYS A 60 13.68 26.02 -0.07
N TYR A 61 13.76 24.69 0.05
CA TYR A 61 13.52 23.97 1.29
C TYR A 61 14.79 23.81 2.15
N GLY A 62 15.97 24.06 1.59
CA GLY A 62 17.24 24.03 2.31
C GLY A 62 17.45 22.72 3.07
N ASP A 63 17.68 22.84 4.37
CA ASP A 63 17.97 21.72 5.27
C ASP A 63 16.70 20.96 5.73
N ASP A 64 15.49 21.40 5.35
CA ASP A 64 14.24 20.71 5.69
C ASP A 64 14.05 19.39 4.94
N ILE A 65 14.83 19.13 3.86
CA ILE A 65 14.71 17.93 3.05
C ILE A 65 16.07 17.25 2.82
N ILE A 66 16.02 15.92 2.66
CA ILE A 66 17.13 15.10 2.19
C ILE A 66 16.79 14.65 0.77
N TYR A 67 17.52 15.14 -0.23
CA TYR A 67 17.35 14.76 -1.61
C TYR A 67 18.35 13.69 -2.02
N VAL A 68 17.85 12.56 -2.53
CA VAL A 68 18.66 11.45 -3.01
C VAL A 68 18.22 11.10 -4.43
N ARG A 69 19.18 11.12 -5.37
CA ARG A 69 18.93 10.67 -6.75
C ARG A 69 19.58 9.33 -7.01
N GLN A 70 18.87 8.43 -7.65
CA GLN A 70 19.39 7.16 -8.13
C GLN A 70 19.12 6.98 -9.63
N LYS A 71 19.79 6.00 -10.27
CA LYS A 71 19.39 5.55 -11.61
C LYS A 71 18.00 4.90 -11.49
N ASN A 72 17.13 5.11 -12.46
CA ASN A 72 15.79 4.51 -12.46
C ASN A 72 15.86 2.99 -12.24
N LYS A 73 15.19 2.54 -11.18
CA LYS A 73 15.06 1.13 -10.75
C LYS A 73 13.62 0.77 -10.37
N GLY A 74 12.68 1.70 -10.58
CA GLY A 74 11.26 1.54 -10.27
C GLY A 74 10.89 1.86 -8.82
N LEU A 75 9.59 2.01 -8.59
CA LEU A 75 8.97 2.48 -7.35
C LEU A 75 9.42 1.68 -6.11
N SER A 76 9.43 0.35 -6.21
CA SER A 76 9.87 -0.55 -5.13
C SER A 76 11.28 -0.21 -4.64
N MET A 77 12.20 0.00 -5.58
CA MET A 77 13.61 0.28 -5.25
C MET A 77 13.80 1.72 -4.75
N ALA A 78 12.97 2.67 -5.20
CA ALA A 78 12.96 4.02 -4.65
C ALA A 78 12.47 4.01 -3.19
N ARG A 79 11.39 3.28 -2.87
CA ARG A 79 10.92 3.11 -1.48
C ARG A 79 11.97 2.40 -0.62
N ASN A 80 12.59 1.33 -1.11
CA ASN A 80 13.68 0.63 -0.41
C ASN A 80 14.86 1.56 -0.12
N LYS A 81 15.26 2.41 -1.10
CA LYS A 81 16.30 3.41 -0.90
C LYS A 81 15.92 4.42 0.18
N GLY A 82 14.64 4.85 0.21
CA GLY A 82 14.12 5.69 1.28
C GLY A 82 14.20 5.04 2.65
N ILE A 83 13.83 3.75 2.77
CA ILE A 83 13.98 2.97 4.02
C ILE A 83 15.43 2.95 4.49
N ASP A 84 16.39 2.77 3.57
CA ASP A 84 17.81 2.69 3.91
C ASP A 84 18.40 4.05 4.37
N VAL A 85 17.79 5.16 3.99
CA VAL A 85 18.18 6.52 4.39
C VAL A 85 17.47 6.95 5.68
N ALA A 86 16.24 6.48 5.91
CA ALA A 86 15.37 6.88 7.02
C ALA A 86 16.00 6.59 8.40
N THR A 87 16.06 7.61 9.25
CA THR A 87 16.55 7.52 10.63
C THR A 87 15.46 7.62 11.67
N GLY A 88 14.28 8.15 11.32
CA GLY A 88 13.17 8.36 12.24
C GLY A 88 12.62 7.10 12.90
N THR A 89 12.02 7.28 14.07
CA THR A 89 11.37 6.21 14.83
C THR A 89 10.24 5.57 14.03
N TYR A 90 9.48 6.38 13.29
CA TYR A 90 8.40 5.96 12.41
C TYR A 90 8.70 6.32 10.97
N ILE A 91 8.09 5.58 10.03
CA ILE A 91 8.15 5.83 8.60
C ILE A 91 6.74 6.06 8.05
N GLN A 92 6.63 7.02 7.14
CA GLN A 92 5.46 7.30 6.31
C GLN A 92 5.90 7.39 4.85
N PHE A 93 5.34 6.56 3.98
CA PHE A 93 5.49 6.76 2.53
C PHE A 93 4.46 7.77 2.02
N VAL A 94 4.88 8.65 1.14
CA VAL A 94 3.99 9.61 0.46
C VAL A 94 4.34 9.62 -1.02
N ASP A 95 3.36 9.43 -1.88
CA ASP A 95 3.57 9.56 -3.32
C ASP A 95 3.67 11.05 -3.68
N ALA A 96 4.59 11.40 -4.59
CA ALA A 96 4.96 12.80 -4.86
C ALA A 96 3.84 13.66 -5.49
N ASP A 97 2.75 13.04 -5.92
CA ASP A 97 1.54 13.68 -6.45
C ASP A 97 0.40 13.79 -5.45
N ASP A 98 0.59 13.28 -4.22
CA ASP A 98 -0.41 13.25 -3.15
C ASP A 98 -0.05 14.21 -2.01
N GLN A 99 -0.95 14.39 -1.05
CA GLN A 99 -0.76 15.30 0.09
C GLN A 99 -1.29 14.71 1.39
N LEU A 100 -0.68 15.09 2.51
CA LEU A 100 -1.23 14.82 3.83
C LEU A 100 -2.23 15.91 4.21
N ILE A 101 -3.36 15.52 4.80
CA ILE A 101 -4.40 16.45 5.24
C ILE A 101 -4.15 16.76 6.72
N GLN A 102 -3.75 17.98 7.03
CA GLN A 102 -3.21 18.36 8.32
C GLN A 102 -4.09 17.91 9.50
N ALA A 103 -5.33 18.37 9.62
CA ALA A 103 -6.14 18.13 10.81
C ALA A 103 -6.36 16.63 11.16
N PRO A 104 -6.77 15.75 10.22
CA PRO A 104 -6.87 14.31 10.53
C PRO A 104 -5.51 13.62 10.67
N TYR A 105 -4.44 14.10 10.00
CA TYR A 105 -3.11 13.52 10.17
C TYR A 105 -2.52 13.83 11.55
N GLU A 106 -2.79 15.01 12.13
CA GLU A 106 -2.39 15.35 13.52
C GLU A 106 -2.93 14.33 14.52
N GLN A 107 -4.12 13.80 14.33
CA GLN A 107 -4.66 12.73 15.20
C GLN A 107 -3.82 11.44 15.12
N CYS A 108 -3.30 11.11 13.93
CA CYS A 108 -2.39 9.97 13.77
C CYS A 108 -1.05 10.26 14.48
N LEU A 109 -0.54 11.50 14.40
CA LEU A 109 0.66 11.92 15.10
C LEU A 109 0.47 11.87 16.63
N ASP A 110 -0.70 12.24 17.14
CA ASP A 110 -1.00 12.14 18.58
C ASP A 110 -0.94 10.71 19.09
N ILE A 111 -1.40 9.74 18.28
CA ILE A 111 -1.29 8.31 18.65
C ILE A 111 0.19 7.93 18.80
N ILE A 112 1.04 8.20 17.81
CA ILE A 112 2.46 7.82 17.88
C ILE A 112 3.25 8.60 18.95
N ARG A 113 2.79 9.79 19.34
CA ARG A 113 3.41 10.59 20.42
C ARG A 113 3.02 10.09 21.80
N TYR A 114 1.75 9.76 22.01
CA TYR A 114 1.20 9.55 23.37
C TYR A 114 0.87 8.10 23.68
N LYS A 115 0.71 7.22 22.69
CA LYS A 115 0.51 5.79 22.89
C LYS A 115 1.85 5.07 22.78
N LYS A 116 2.47 4.84 23.95
CA LYS A 116 3.74 4.08 24.01
C LYS A 116 3.51 2.68 23.46
N GLY A 117 4.35 2.26 22.51
CA GLY A 117 4.27 0.93 21.93
C GLY A 117 3.55 0.85 20.59
N SER A 118 2.91 1.94 20.12
CA SER A 118 2.23 1.91 18.81
C SER A 118 3.18 1.47 17.69
N ASP A 119 2.82 0.39 16.97
CA ASP A 119 3.60 -0.12 15.86
C ASP A 119 3.10 0.41 14.52
N MET A 120 1.78 0.56 14.38
CA MET A 120 1.17 1.11 13.18
C MET A 120 -0.07 1.95 13.51
N VAL A 121 -0.25 3.02 12.74
CA VAL A 121 -1.49 3.82 12.73
C VAL A 121 -2.03 3.81 11.31
N LEU A 122 -3.17 3.18 11.10
CA LEU A 122 -3.85 3.11 9.81
C LEU A 122 -4.81 4.30 9.68
N PHE A 123 -4.99 4.80 8.47
CA PHE A 123 -5.91 5.90 8.19
C PHE A 123 -6.54 5.77 6.79
N ASP A 124 -7.61 6.51 6.56
CA ASP A 124 -8.37 6.48 5.32
C ASP A 124 -7.88 7.53 4.32
N PHE A 125 -8.21 7.29 3.05
CA PHE A 125 -7.97 8.22 1.94
C PHE A 125 -9.14 9.18 1.75
N SER A 126 -8.83 10.37 1.28
CA SER A 126 -9.79 11.40 0.88
C SER A 126 -9.65 11.72 -0.61
N GLU A 127 -10.78 11.98 -1.27
CA GLU A 127 -10.82 12.54 -2.63
C GLU A 127 -10.81 14.08 -2.61
N SER A 128 -10.76 14.70 -1.43
CA SER A 128 -10.69 16.14 -1.23
C SER A 128 -9.47 16.49 -0.38
N PRO A 129 -8.73 17.56 -0.69
CA PRO A 129 -7.58 18.00 0.11
C PRO A 129 -8.00 18.59 1.47
N GLN A 130 -9.29 18.66 1.75
CA GLN A 130 -9.83 19.14 3.02
C GLN A 130 -10.66 18.03 3.69
N SER A 131 -10.32 17.73 4.92
CA SER A 131 -11.08 16.82 5.79
C SER A 131 -11.01 17.32 7.23
N LYS A 132 -12.05 17.04 8.00
CA LYS A 132 -12.10 17.38 9.41
C LYS A 132 -11.50 16.26 10.25
N ALA A 133 -10.87 16.62 11.35
CA ALA A 133 -10.52 15.67 12.39
C ALA A 133 -11.78 14.97 12.91
N ILE A 134 -11.67 13.69 13.24
CA ILE A 134 -12.75 12.87 13.79
C ILE A 134 -12.35 12.53 15.21
N SER A 135 -13.16 12.91 16.22
CA SER A 135 -12.90 12.47 17.60
C SER A 135 -13.30 10.99 17.72
N GLU A 136 -12.33 10.11 17.67
CA GLU A 136 -12.50 8.67 17.78
C GLU A 136 -11.53 8.11 18.81
N VAL A 137 -12.04 7.28 19.72
CA VAL A 137 -11.20 6.48 20.62
C VAL A 137 -10.91 5.16 19.93
N VAL A 138 -9.66 4.94 19.56
CA VAL A 138 -9.23 3.72 18.85
C VAL A 138 -8.43 2.86 19.83
N GLU A 139 -8.89 1.63 20.02
CA GLU A 139 -8.14 0.62 20.78
C GLU A 139 -7.21 -0.15 19.84
N PRO A 140 -6.00 -0.49 20.28
CA PRO A 140 -5.06 -1.23 19.45
C PRO A 140 -5.47 -2.70 19.31
N LEU A 141 -5.11 -3.27 18.15
CA LEU A 141 -5.22 -4.69 17.84
C LEU A 141 -3.86 -5.19 17.36
N SER A 142 -3.59 -6.50 17.46
CA SER A 142 -2.47 -7.03 16.69
C SER A 142 -2.77 -6.98 15.19
N GLY A 143 -1.74 -6.86 14.37
CA GLY A 143 -1.91 -6.82 12.91
C GLY A 143 -2.57 -8.11 12.38
N SER A 144 -2.26 -9.26 13.00
CA SER A 144 -2.94 -10.53 12.70
C SER A 144 -4.42 -10.48 13.03
N GLU A 145 -4.80 -9.92 14.17
CA GLU A 145 -6.21 -9.77 14.55
C GLU A 145 -6.93 -8.81 13.63
N TYR A 146 -6.31 -7.67 13.30
CA TYR A 146 -6.86 -6.73 12.35
C TYR A 146 -7.12 -7.40 10.99
N MET A 147 -6.16 -8.14 10.44
CA MET A 147 -6.28 -8.83 9.16
C MET A 147 -7.33 -9.94 9.18
N ARG A 148 -7.51 -10.67 10.30
CA ARG A 148 -8.55 -11.69 10.42
C ARG A 148 -9.96 -11.10 10.39
N ASN A 149 -10.13 -9.87 10.86
CA ASN A 149 -11.45 -9.26 11.02
C ASN A 149 -11.79 -8.24 9.92
N ASN A 150 -10.78 -7.66 9.25
CA ASN A 150 -10.95 -6.58 8.29
C ASN A 150 -10.43 -6.93 6.90
N ASN A 151 -10.98 -6.25 5.90
CA ASN A 151 -10.41 -6.25 4.56
C ASN A 151 -9.33 -5.16 4.52
N ILE A 152 -8.11 -5.55 4.20
CA ILE A 152 -7.02 -4.59 4.08
C ILE A 152 -6.87 -4.12 2.63
N HIS A 153 -6.50 -2.87 2.45
CA HIS A 153 -6.05 -2.35 1.17
C HIS A 153 -4.54 -2.50 1.06
N GLY A 154 -4.06 -3.05 -0.06
CA GLY A 154 -2.65 -3.05 -0.38
C GLY A 154 -2.25 -1.64 -0.81
N THR A 155 -1.71 -0.87 0.12
CA THR A 155 -1.14 0.46 -0.15
C THR A 155 -0.01 0.73 0.83
N ALA A 156 1.08 1.29 0.36
CA ALA A 156 2.18 1.68 1.22
C ALA A 156 1.94 3.02 1.93
N CYS A 157 1.03 3.85 1.40
CA CYS A 157 0.84 5.24 1.84
C CYS A 157 -0.26 5.40 2.90
N GLY A 158 -1.06 4.36 3.18
CA GLY A 158 -2.24 4.43 4.06
C GLY A 158 -1.95 4.25 5.56
N TYR A 159 -0.72 4.38 6.00
CA TYR A 159 -0.35 4.16 7.38
C TYR A 159 1.01 4.75 7.75
N ILE A 160 1.15 5.11 9.03
CA ILE A 160 2.45 5.37 9.69
C ILE A 160 2.85 4.07 10.39
N PHE A 161 4.11 3.70 10.35
CA PHE A 161 4.58 2.49 11.03
C PHE A 161 5.95 2.68 11.69
N ARG A 162 6.19 1.97 12.78
CA ARG A 162 7.45 1.98 13.52
C ARG A 162 8.54 1.32 12.68
N ARG A 163 9.64 2.01 12.44
CA ARG A 163 10.78 1.53 11.64
C ARG A 163 11.33 0.18 12.14
N ALA A 164 11.31 -0.05 13.45
CA ALA A 164 11.83 -1.28 14.05
C ALA A 164 11.10 -2.55 13.61
N ILE A 165 9.79 -2.48 13.26
CA ILE A 165 9.05 -3.69 12.82
C ILE A 165 9.42 -4.14 11.40
N LEU A 166 10.12 -3.31 10.61
CA LEU A 166 10.58 -3.70 9.28
C LEU A 166 11.54 -4.90 9.31
N GLY A 167 12.51 -4.90 10.23
CA GLY A 167 13.59 -5.84 10.14
C GLY A 167 14.21 -5.87 8.73
N ASN A 168 14.18 -7.04 8.11
CA ASN A 168 14.67 -7.27 6.73
C ASN A 168 13.59 -7.15 5.65
N LEU A 169 12.35 -6.76 5.99
CA LEU A 169 11.28 -6.61 4.99
C LEU A 169 11.60 -5.47 4.04
N ARG A 170 11.50 -5.74 2.74
CA ARG A 170 11.70 -4.77 1.65
C ARG A 170 10.67 -5.04 0.57
N PHE A 171 10.39 -4.01 -0.23
CA PHE A 171 9.57 -4.16 -1.43
C PHE A 171 10.27 -5.03 -2.47
N SER A 172 9.54 -5.94 -3.10
CA SER A 172 10.05 -6.76 -4.21
C SER A 172 10.32 -5.88 -5.43
N ALA A 173 11.49 -6.08 -6.06
CA ALA A 173 11.91 -5.26 -7.20
C ALA A 173 11.16 -5.64 -8.48
N ASP A 174 10.98 -4.65 -9.39
CA ASP A 174 10.44 -4.82 -10.75
C ASP A 174 9.09 -5.54 -10.84
N ILE A 175 8.21 -5.30 -9.89
CA ILE A 175 6.83 -5.81 -9.92
C ILE A 175 5.83 -4.67 -9.76
N TYR A 176 4.65 -4.83 -10.39
CA TYR A 176 3.43 -4.10 -10.01
C TYR A 176 2.82 -4.75 -8.77
N HIS A 177 2.08 -3.96 -7.98
CA HIS A 177 1.41 -4.45 -6.77
C HIS A 177 2.36 -4.91 -5.65
N GLU A 178 3.51 -4.26 -5.54
CA GLU A 178 4.51 -4.49 -4.50
C GLU A 178 3.96 -4.24 -3.09
N ASP A 179 3.00 -3.34 -2.99
CA ASP A 179 2.28 -2.98 -1.76
C ASP A 179 1.32 -4.09 -1.30
N GLU A 180 0.73 -4.85 -2.21
CA GLU A 180 -0.10 -6.02 -1.90
C GLU A 180 0.68 -7.15 -1.23
N GLU A 181 1.99 -7.19 -1.45
CA GLU A 181 2.90 -8.11 -0.78
C GLU A 181 3.45 -7.52 0.52
N PHE A 182 3.92 -6.28 0.48
CA PHE A 182 4.59 -5.62 1.59
C PHE A 182 3.66 -5.37 2.79
N THR A 183 2.48 -4.80 2.55
CA THR A 183 1.55 -4.37 3.60
C THR A 183 1.07 -5.51 4.51
N PRO A 184 0.60 -6.68 4.02
CA PRO A 184 0.21 -7.77 4.90
C PRO A 184 1.39 -8.34 5.70
N LEU A 185 2.59 -8.42 5.10
CA LEU A 185 3.78 -8.91 5.79
C LEU A 185 4.26 -7.93 6.88
N LEU A 186 4.08 -6.63 6.68
CA LEU A 186 4.35 -5.62 7.69
C LEU A 186 3.34 -5.70 8.85
N LEU A 187 2.04 -5.83 8.53
CA LEU A 187 0.99 -5.98 9.53
C LEU A 187 1.21 -7.19 10.44
N LEU A 188 1.65 -8.33 9.90
CA LEU A 188 1.96 -9.52 10.70
C LEU A 188 3.09 -9.30 11.73
N ARG A 189 3.85 -8.23 11.63
CA ARG A 189 4.93 -7.87 12.55
C ARG A 189 4.53 -6.84 13.60
N ALA A 190 3.31 -6.31 13.48
CA ALA A 190 2.80 -5.26 14.37
C ALA A 190 1.93 -5.86 15.48
N GLU A 191 2.28 -5.57 16.72
CA GLU A 191 1.53 -5.99 17.92
C GLU A 191 0.50 -4.93 18.32
N GLU A 192 0.77 -3.64 18.08
CA GLU A 192 -0.13 -2.53 18.40
C GLU A 192 -0.46 -1.72 17.14
N VAL A 193 -1.55 -2.08 16.46
CA VAL A 193 -2.12 -1.40 15.30
C VAL A 193 -3.32 -0.59 15.73
N TYR A 194 -3.32 0.70 15.42
CA TYR A 194 -4.43 1.64 15.65
C TYR A 194 -5.16 1.92 14.34
N PRO A 195 -6.30 1.23 14.04
CA PRO A 195 -7.05 1.43 12.80
C PRO A 195 -7.98 2.64 12.93
N THR A 196 -7.52 3.82 12.56
CA THR A 196 -8.34 5.04 12.57
C THR A 196 -9.16 5.16 11.29
N HIS A 197 -10.26 5.94 11.33
CA HIS A 197 -11.01 6.36 10.14
C HIS A 197 -10.68 7.81 9.74
N ALA A 198 -9.56 8.34 10.24
CA ALA A 198 -9.08 9.65 9.88
C ALA A 198 -8.77 9.71 8.38
N LYS A 199 -9.44 10.58 7.64
CA LYS A 199 -9.15 10.81 6.21
C LYS A 199 -7.91 11.69 6.09
N ALA A 200 -6.75 11.11 6.39
CA ALA A 200 -5.51 11.82 6.58
C ALA A 200 -4.66 11.96 5.31
N TYR A 201 -5.00 11.25 4.25
CA TYR A 201 -4.26 11.22 3.00
C TYR A 201 -5.14 11.65 1.83
N TYR A 202 -4.75 12.70 1.12
CA TYR A 202 -5.41 13.15 -0.10
C TYR A 202 -4.79 12.45 -1.31
N TYR A 203 -5.57 11.55 -1.93
CA TYR A 203 -5.19 10.86 -3.16
C TYR A 203 -5.59 11.72 -4.37
N ASN A 204 -4.61 12.26 -5.05
CA ASN A 204 -4.81 13.10 -6.23
C ASN A 204 -4.99 12.24 -7.49
N LYS A 205 -6.24 12.02 -7.90
CA LYS A 205 -6.55 11.23 -9.10
C LYS A 205 -6.05 11.95 -10.36
N ARG A 206 -5.16 11.30 -11.11
CA ARG A 206 -4.62 11.79 -12.40
C ARG A 206 -4.95 10.81 -13.51
N GLU A 207 -5.16 11.35 -14.74
CA GLU A 207 -5.37 10.54 -15.94
C GLU A 207 -4.12 9.74 -16.36
N GLN A 208 -2.93 10.21 -16.02
CA GLN A 208 -1.63 9.61 -16.37
C GLN A 208 -0.98 8.89 -15.18
N SER A 209 -1.74 8.12 -14.41
CA SER A 209 -1.19 7.26 -13.37
C SER A 209 -0.49 6.04 -13.98
N ILE A 210 0.54 5.51 -13.32
CA ILE A 210 1.23 4.25 -13.70
C ILE A 210 0.22 3.09 -13.84
N THR A 211 -0.85 3.12 -13.06
CA THR A 211 -1.92 2.12 -13.11
C THR A 211 -2.87 2.30 -14.30
N SER A 212 -2.82 3.41 -15.03
CA SER A 212 -3.74 3.72 -16.13
C SER A 212 -3.31 3.15 -17.48
N SER A 213 -2.04 2.72 -17.65
CA SER A 213 -1.56 2.13 -18.92
C SER A 213 -2.33 0.84 -19.24
N LYS A 214 -2.82 0.78 -20.50
CA LYS A 214 -3.62 -0.35 -21.02
C LYS A 214 -2.92 -1.08 -22.18
N THR A 215 -1.59 -0.99 -22.28
CA THR A 215 -0.89 -1.76 -23.32
C THR A 215 -1.04 -3.26 -23.04
N PRO A 216 -1.08 -4.12 -24.05
CA PRO A 216 -1.12 -5.59 -23.85
C PRO A 216 0.04 -6.08 -22.97
N TYR A 217 1.23 -5.51 -23.15
CA TYR A 217 2.42 -5.84 -22.35
C TYR A 217 2.21 -5.51 -20.85
N ASP A 218 1.75 -4.30 -20.52
CA ASP A 218 1.52 -3.89 -19.14
C ASP A 218 0.40 -4.71 -18.48
N THR A 219 -0.62 -5.07 -19.26
CA THR A 219 -1.71 -5.91 -18.79
C THR A 219 -1.21 -7.30 -18.42
N GLU A 220 -0.43 -7.93 -19.30
CA GLU A 220 0.15 -9.24 -19.04
C GLU A 220 1.13 -9.20 -17.86
N LYS A 221 2.00 -8.19 -17.80
CA LYS A 221 2.92 -7.98 -16.68
C LYS A 221 2.15 -7.85 -15.37
N ARG A 222 1.11 -7.02 -15.28
CA ARG A 222 0.27 -6.88 -14.07
C ARG A 222 -0.37 -8.18 -13.63
N ILE A 223 -0.89 -8.98 -14.58
CA ILE A 223 -1.47 -10.30 -14.28
C ILE A 223 -0.40 -11.25 -13.71
N ASN A 224 0.78 -11.29 -14.34
CA ASN A 224 1.88 -12.15 -13.92
C ASN A 224 2.42 -11.74 -12.54
N ASP A 225 2.58 -10.45 -12.30
CA ASP A 225 3.10 -9.92 -11.03
C ASP A 225 2.14 -10.20 -9.88
N ARG A 226 0.81 -10.01 -10.08
CA ARG A 226 -0.21 -10.39 -9.08
C ARG A 226 -0.17 -11.89 -8.75
N GLU A 227 -0.03 -12.74 -9.77
CA GLU A 227 0.12 -14.18 -9.55
C GLU A 227 1.39 -14.48 -8.74
N GLY A 228 2.50 -13.82 -9.07
CA GLY A 228 3.76 -13.94 -8.33
C GLY A 228 3.62 -13.52 -6.86
N VAL A 229 2.94 -12.40 -6.59
CA VAL A 229 2.64 -11.94 -5.23
C VAL A 229 1.83 -12.99 -4.47
N LEU A 230 0.75 -13.53 -5.07
CA LEU A 230 -0.06 -14.58 -4.45
C LEU A 230 0.76 -15.81 -4.07
N PHE A 231 1.63 -16.28 -4.96
CA PHE A 231 2.45 -17.45 -4.72
C PHE A 231 3.49 -17.21 -3.62
N ARG A 232 4.17 -16.05 -3.62
CA ARG A 232 5.14 -15.72 -2.56
C ARG A 232 4.47 -15.58 -1.19
N LEU A 233 3.30 -14.93 -1.11
CA LEU A 233 2.55 -14.84 0.14
C LEU A 233 2.11 -16.22 0.63
N HIS A 234 1.64 -17.07 -0.27
CA HIS A 234 1.21 -18.43 0.06
C HIS A 234 2.37 -19.28 0.61
N GLU A 235 3.57 -19.17 0.03
CA GLU A 235 4.77 -19.86 0.52
C GLU A 235 5.23 -19.40 1.91
N GLN A 236 4.80 -18.22 2.37
CA GLN A 236 5.06 -17.77 3.74
C GLN A 236 4.12 -18.41 4.76
N CYS A 237 2.89 -18.80 4.38
CA CYS A 237 1.88 -19.30 5.31
C CYS A 237 2.37 -20.46 6.17
N ASP A 238 3.13 -21.39 5.60
CA ASP A 238 3.58 -22.59 6.32
C ASP A 238 4.70 -22.31 7.34
N LYS A 239 5.28 -21.12 7.30
CA LYS A 239 6.34 -20.67 8.22
C LYS A 239 5.79 -19.86 9.40
N LEU A 240 4.48 -19.55 9.39
CA LEU A 240 3.86 -18.65 10.34
C LEU A 240 3.15 -19.41 11.47
N PRO A 241 3.08 -18.81 12.68
CA PRO A 241 2.19 -19.26 13.73
C PRO A 241 0.73 -19.31 13.26
N HIS A 242 -0.09 -20.12 13.89
CA HIS A 242 -1.46 -20.42 13.45
C HIS A 242 -2.33 -19.15 13.24
N GLN A 243 -2.24 -18.19 14.15
CA GLN A 243 -3.05 -16.96 14.06
C GLN A 243 -2.62 -16.07 12.87
N ASP A 244 -1.33 -15.94 12.64
CA ASP A 244 -0.75 -15.18 11.53
C ASP A 244 -1.04 -15.87 10.20
N LYS A 245 -0.90 -17.22 10.17
CA LYS A 245 -1.28 -18.04 9.03
C LYS A 245 -2.73 -17.79 8.63
N THR A 246 -3.67 -17.87 9.57
CA THR A 246 -5.09 -17.64 9.31
C THR A 246 -5.35 -16.21 8.80
N ALA A 247 -4.64 -15.21 9.34
CA ALA A 247 -4.74 -13.83 8.88
C ALA A 247 -4.26 -13.68 7.43
N LEU A 248 -3.10 -14.27 7.11
CA LEU A 248 -2.53 -14.22 5.77
C LEU A 248 -3.35 -15.02 4.76
N GLU A 249 -3.85 -16.19 5.13
CA GLU A 249 -4.75 -17.01 4.28
C GLU A 249 -6.02 -16.26 3.89
N ARG A 250 -6.62 -15.50 4.83
CA ARG A 250 -7.76 -14.62 4.51
C ARG A 250 -7.37 -13.56 3.47
N ARG A 251 -6.21 -12.90 3.63
CA ARG A 251 -5.74 -11.90 2.66
C ARG A 251 -5.48 -12.54 1.30
N ILE A 252 -4.83 -13.69 1.25
CA ILE A 252 -4.57 -14.43 0.01
C ILE A 252 -5.88 -14.79 -0.69
N ALA A 253 -6.90 -15.24 0.05
CA ALA A 253 -8.21 -15.56 -0.54
C ALA A 253 -8.86 -14.33 -1.20
N GLN A 254 -8.74 -13.15 -0.57
CA GLN A 254 -9.23 -11.90 -1.15
C GLN A 254 -8.44 -11.49 -2.40
N LEU A 255 -7.10 -11.55 -2.33
CA LEU A 255 -6.23 -11.25 -3.47
C LEU A 255 -6.45 -12.22 -4.63
N THR A 256 -6.70 -13.51 -4.33
CA THR A 256 -7.04 -14.51 -5.36
C THR A 256 -8.37 -14.18 -6.03
N MET A 257 -9.36 -13.74 -5.26
CA MET A 257 -10.62 -13.25 -5.83
C MET A 257 -10.39 -12.05 -6.75
N ASP A 258 -9.62 -11.06 -6.30
CA ASP A 258 -9.33 -9.86 -7.08
C ASP A 258 -8.48 -10.19 -8.32
N TYR A 259 -7.54 -11.11 -8.23
CA TYR A 259 -6.78 -11.62 -9.37
C TYR A 259 -7.68 -12.26 -10.44
N ILE A 260 -8.59 -13.15 -10.04
CA ILE A 260 -9.56 -13.77 -10.97
C ILE A 260 -10.46 -12.70 -11.61
N TYR A 261 -10.91 -11.72 -10.82
CA TYR A 261 -11.71 -10.59 -11.31
C TYR A 261 -10.94 -9.81 -12.39
N HIS A 262 -9.68 -9.49 -12.14
CA HIS A 262 -8.86 -8.74 -13.10
C HIS A 262 -8.57 -9.52 -14.38
N ILE A 263 -8.34 -10.84 -14.31
CA ILE A 263 -8.22 -11.66 -15.51
C ILE A 263 -9.48 -11.55 -16.37
N ILE A 264 -10.66 -11.66 -15.76
CA ILE A 264 -11.94 -11.58 -16.47
C ILE A 264 -12.09 -10.22 -17.15
N ILE A 265 -11.81 -9.11 -16.41
CA ILE A 265 -12.03 -7.75 -16.88
C ILE A 265 -10.97 -7.30 -17.90
N GLU A 266 -9.75 -7.78 -17.80
CA GLU A 266 -8.65 -7.31 -18.63
C GLU A 266 -8.45 -8.16 -19.88
N THR A 267 -8.76 -9.47 -19.82
CA THR A 267 -8.52 -10.38 -20.96
C THR A 267 -9.77 -10.73 -21.75
N HIS A 268 -10.94 -10.75 -21.11
CA HIS A 268 -12.20 -11.22 -21.70
C HIS A 268 -12.11 -12.65 -22.29
N SER A 269 -11.10 -13.43 -21.93
CA SER A 269 -10.77 -14.71 -22.53
C SER A 269 -11.05 -15.88 -21.58
N ASN A 270 -11.89 -16.82 -22.04
CA ASN A 270 -12.15 -18.04 -21.29
C ASN A 270 -10.92 -18.96 -21.21
N ASP A 271 -10.11 -18.98 -22.25
CA ASP A 271 -8.92 -19.84 -22.31
C ASP A 271 -7.85 -19.35 -21.34
N ILE A 272 -7.58 -18.03 -21.32
CA ILE A 272 -6.66 -17.42 -20.35
C ILE A 272 -7.17 -17.65 -18.94
N LEU A 273 -8.46 -17.41 -18.68
CA LEU A 273 -9.04 -17.66 -17.36
C LEU A 273 -8.85 -19.12 -16.90
N ASN A 274 -9.17 -20.09 -17.74
CA ASN A 274 -9.02 -21.51 -17.40
C ASN A 274 -7.56 -21.88 -17.15
N GLN A 275 -6.63 -21.42 -17.97
CA GLN A 275 -5.19 -21.63 -17.79
C GLN A 275 -4.71 -21.10 -16.44
N ARG A 276 -5.13 -19.87 -16.07
CA ARG A 276 -4.74 -19.27 -14.80
C ARG A 276 -5.40 -19.94 -13.59
N LEU A 277 -6.66 -20.37 -13.73
CA LEU A 277 -7.33 -21.14 -12.68
C LEU A 277 -6.66 -22.51 -12.44
N GLU A 278 -6.15 -23.17 -13.49
CA GLU A 278 -5.38 -24.42 -13.35
C GLU A 278 -4.09 -24.18 -12.56
N ARG A 279 -3.38 -23.07 -12.82
CA ARG A 279 -2.18 -22.70 -12.05
C ARG A 279 -2.49 -22.46 -10.59
N LEU A 280 -3.58 -21.73 -10.29
CA LEU A 280 -4.06 -21.54 -8.92
C LEU A 280 -4.45 -22.85 -8.25
N TYR A 281 -5.12 -23.75 -8.98
CA TYR A 281 -5.50 -25.08 -8.49
C TYR A 281 -4.27 -25.90 -8.09
N ASN A 282 -3.26 -25.93 -8.94
CA ASN A 282 -2.01 -26.64 -8.68
C ASN A 282 -1.23 -26.10 -7.47
N LYS A 283 -1.48 -24.85 -7.09
CA LYS A 283 -0.93 -24.20 -5.89
C LYS A 283 -1.86 -24.26 -4.67
N GLY A 284 -3.04 -24.88 -4.76
CA GLY A 284 -4.01 -24.97 -3.66
C GLY A 284 -4.77 -23.68 -3.37
N LEU A 285 -4.72 -22.67 -4.28
CA LEU A 285 -5.38 -21.36 -4.14
C LEU A 285 -6.77 -21.33 -4.79
N PHE A 286 -7.13 -22.35 -5.53
CA PHE A 286 -8.44 -22.54 -6.15
C PHE A 286 -8.91 -23.98 -5.94
N PRO A 287 -10.23 -24.25 -5.68
CA PRO A 287 -11.34 -23.29 -5.59
C PRO A 287 -11.21 -22.31 -4.42
N LEU A 288 -11.79 -21.10 -4.57
CA LEU A 288 -11.78 -20.10 -3.50
C LEU A 288 -12.38 -20.66 -2.21
N PRO A 289 -11.72 -20.50 -1.04
CA PRO A 289 -12.17 -21.07 0.23
C PRO A 289 -13.46 -20.43 0.73
N ASP A 290 -14.20 -21.16 1.59
CA ASP A 290 -15.41 -20.66 2.23
C ASP A 290 -15.06 -19.92 3.52
N GLY A 291 -14.77 -18.61 3.40
CA GLY A 291 -14.35 -17.78 4.53
C GLY A 291 -15.41 -16.79 5.02
N GLY A 292 -16.52 -16.59 4.30
CA GLY A 292 -17.56 -15.63 4.70
C GLY A 292 -17.07 -14.18 4.81
N TYR A 293 -15.96 -13.82 4.16
CA TYR A 293 -15.23 -12.54 4.35
C TYR A 293 -16.04 -11.29 3.99
N SER A 294 -16.90 -11.38 2.99
CA SER A 294 -17.88 -10.36 2.62
C SER A 294 -18.98 -10.95 1.74
N LYS A 295 -20.12 -10.24 1.61
CA LYS A 295 -21.20 -10.62 0.68
C LYS A 295 -20.67 -10.70 -0.77
N LYS A 296 -19.84 -9.74 -1.17
CA LYS A 296 -19.21 -9.71 -2.51
C LYS A 296 -18.32 -10.93 -2.72
N TYR A 297 -17.45 -11.26 -1.76
CA TYR A 297 -16.59 -12.43 -1.82
C TYR A 297 -17.40 -13.72 -1.94
N THR A 298 -18.39 -13.92 -1.08
CA THR A 298 -19.23 -15.13 -1.06
C THR A 298 -19.97 -15.33 -2.39
N TRP A 299 -20.51 -14.26 -2.96
CA TRP A 299 -21.17 -14.28 -4.26
C TRP A 299 -20.18 -14.65 -5.37
N PHE A 300 -19.05 -13.94 -5.44
CA PHE A 300 -18.02 -14.15 -6.47
C PHE A 300 -17.44 -15.56 -6.41
N ARG A 301 -17.16 -16.07 -5.22
CA ARG A 301 -16.72 -17.43 -4.98
C ARG A 301 -17.69 -18.48 -5.54
N ARG A 302 -19.00 -18.33 -5.27
CA ARG A 302 -20.02 -19.24 -5.80
C ARG A 302 -20.04 -19.24 -7.33
N MET A 303 -19.88 -18.08 -7.92
CA MET A 303 -19.85 -17.94 -9.39
C MET A 303 -18.58 -18.55 -9.99
N THR A 304 -17.41 -18.25 -9.43
CA THR A 304 -16.12 -18.71 -9.98
C THR A 304 -15.87 -20.21 -9.77
N ASN A 305 -16.36 -20.77 -8.65
CA ASN A 305 -16.18 -22.18 -8.33
C ASN A 305 -17.05 -23.12 -9.21
N ASN A 306 -17.95 -22.60 -10.04
CA ASN A 306 -18.70 -23.42 -11.00
C ASN A 306 -18.50 -22.91 -12.45
N ARG A 307 -18.58 -23.85 -13.41
CA ARG A 307 -18.32 -23.56 -14.83
C ARG A 307 -19.31 -22.56 -15.45
N VAL A 308 -20.58 -22.71 -15.16
CA VAL A 308 -21.64 -21.83 -15.69
C VAL A 308 -21.47 -20.41 -15.14
N GLY A 309 -21.20 -20.30 -13.85
CA GLY A 309 -20.94 -19.01 -13.22
C GLY A 309 -19.74 -18.28 -13.82
N ARG A 310 -18.64 -18.97 -14.15
CA ARG A 310 -17.48 -18.37 -14.84
C ARG A 310 -17.84 -17.79 -16.20
N ILE A 311 -18.64 -18.51 -16.98
CA ILE A 311 -19.10 -18.03 -18.29
C ILE A 311 -19.98 -16.79 -18.12
N LEU A 312 -20.90 -16.78 -17.14
CA LEU A 312 -21.73 -15.62 -16.85
C LEU A 312 -20.89 -14.41 -16.44
N LEU A 313 -19.87 -14.60 -15.56
CA LEU A 313 -18.98 -13.51 -15.15
C LEU A 313 -18.19 -12.92 -16.32
N LEU A 314 -17.68 -13.77 -17.24
CA LEU A 314 -16.95 -13.31 -18.44
C LEU A 314 -17.78 -12.39 -19.33
N HIS A 315 -19.09 -12.59 -19.40
CA HIS A 315 -19.99 -11.78 -20.22
C HIS A 315 -20.53 -10.54 -19.47
N SER A 316 -20.85 -10.69 -18.18
CA SER A 316 -21.57 -9.65 -17.42
C SER A 316 -20.63 -8.60 -16.79
N LEU A 317 -19.49 -9.01 -16.22
CA LEU A 317 -18.61 -8.07 -15.51
C LEU A 317 -18.03 -6.96 -16.40
N PRO A 318 -17.57 -7.23 -17.66
CA PRO A 318 -17.10 -6.18 -18.53
C PRO A 318 -18.15 -5.14 -18.88
N LEU A 319 -19.42 -5.54 -18.99
CA LEU A 319 -20.54 -4.62 -19.26
C LEU A 319 -20.80 -3.69 -18.09
N LEU A 320 -20.79 -4.22 -16.86
CA LEU A 320 -21.00 -3.43 -15.64
C LEU A 320 -19.88 -2.42 -15.35
N LYS A 321 -18.67 -2.65 -15.87
CA LYS A 321 -17.55 -1.70 -15.72
C LYS A 321 -17.64 -0.52 -16.68
N LYS A 322 -18.32 -0.65 -17.84
CA LYS A 322 -18.49 0.43 -18.82
C LYS A 322 -19.49 1.50 -18.37
N GLU A 323 -20.34 1.19 -17.38
CA GLU A 323 -21.37 2.08 -16.87
C GLU A 323 -20.95 2.90 -15.63
N ARG A 324 -19.70 2.74 -15.16
CA ARG A 324 -19.09 3.49 -14.04
C ARG A 324 -17.91 4.31 -14.53
#